data_c52dbeafce19386a51e97e1cd459840c
#
_entry.id   c52dbeafce19386a51e97e1cd459840c
#
_cell.length_a   1.000
_cell.length_b   1.000
_cell.length_c   1.000
_cell.angle_alpha   90.00
_cell.angle_beta   90.00
_cell.angle_gamma   90.00
#
_symmetry.space_group_name_H-M   'P 1'
#
loop_
_entity.id
_entity.type
_entity.pdbx_description
1 polymer ?
#
loop_
_entity_poly.entity_id
_entity_poly.type
_entity_poly.pdbx_seq_one_letter_code
_entity_poly.pdbx_strand_id
1 'polypeptide(L)'
;MVEAGSSAAVGACWVNGRLVEPGTATVRADDHAVVVGDGVFETMRIVDGAAFALSRHLRRLDRSASGLGLEDPDEDRIQAAVGEVLAADPSAGLLRITWSSGAGPWGSGRGGGPGTLVVGTGPGNVWPPAERVHLVPWRRNEHGPLVGLKTTSYAENVMALT
;
A
#
# COMPACT_ATOMS: atom_id res chain seq x y z
N MET A 1 -29.49 4.64 0.28
CA MET A 1 -29.18 3.36 0.92
C MET A 1 -28.12 2.73 0.04
N VAL A 2 -26.86 2.92 0.40
CA VAL A 2 -25.71 2.33 -0.33
C VAL A 2 -25.70 0.88 0.11
N GLU A 3 -25.93 -0.04 -0.83
CA GLU A 3 -25.71 -1.46 -0.57
C GLU A 3 -24.28 -1.63 -0.07
N ALA A 4 -24.13 -2.29 1.07
CA ALA A 4 -22.83 -2.70 1.58
C ALA A 4 -22.22 -3.60 0.52
N GLY A 5 -21.32 -3.02 -0.29
CA GLY A 5 -20.58 -3.73 -1.31
C GLY A 5 -19.91 -4.93 -0.66
N SER A 6 -20.05 -6.07 -1.31
CA SER A 6 -19.33 -7.32 -1.03
C SER A 6 -17.93 -6.96 -0.52
N SER A 7 -17.58 -7.44 0.66
CA SER A 7 -16.20 -7.40 1.17
C SER A 7 -15.31 -7.88 0.01
N ALA A 8 -14.59 -6.95 -0.60
CA ALA A 8 -13.70 -7.29 -1.69
C ALA A 8 -12.74 -8.34 -1.14
N ALA A 9 -12.82 -9.56 -1.66
CA ALA A 9 -12.01 -10.66 -1.19
C ALA A 9 -10.54 -10.24 -1.27
N VAL A 10 -9.84 -10.29 -0.14
CA VAL A 10 -8.40 -10.15 -0.12
C VAL A 10 -7.87 -11.37 -0.87
N GLY A 11 -7.12 -11.16 -1.93
CA GLY A 11 -6.44 -12.21 -2.69
C GLY A 11 -5.24 -12.75 -1.92
N ALA A 12 -4.19 -13.17 -2.63
CA ALA A 12 -2.95 -13.59 -1.99
C ALA A 12 -2.33 -12.47 -1.17
N CYS A 13 -1.72 -12.82 -0.05
CA CYS A 13 -1.04 -11.87 0.84
C CYS A 13 0.34 -12.41 1.24
N TRP A 14 1.35 -11.57 1.19
CA TRP A 14 2.71 -11.86 1.60
C TRP A 14 3.16 -10.86 2.66
N VAL A 15 3.69 -11.33 3.77
CA VAL A 15 4.12 -10.48 4.89
C VAL A 15 5.49 -10.92 5.36
N ASN A 16 6.46 -10.02 5.33
CA ASN A 16 7.79 -10.18 5.92
C ASN A 16 8.50 -11.53 5.62
N GLY A 17 8.43 -12.02 4.38
CA GLY A 17 9.18 -13.19 3.95
C GLY A 17 8.35 -14.45 3.66
N ARG A 18 7.03 -14.37 3.76
CA ARG A 18 6.18 -15.54 3.51
C ARG A 18 4.80 -15.17 2.97
N LEU A 19 4.24 -16.01 2.12
CA LEU A 19 2.81 -16.03 1.84
C LEU A 19 2.07 -16.43 3.11
N VAL A 20 0.96 -15.74 3.36
CA VAL A 20 0.06 -15.97 4.48
C VAL A 20 -1.36 -16.17 3.97
N GLU A 21 -2.16 -16.93 4.70
CA GLU A 21 -3.57 -17.11 4.37
C GLU A 21 -4.30 -15.78 4.43
N PRO A 22 -4.99 -15.36 3.35
CA PRO A 22 -5.77 -14.13 3.34
C PRO A 22 -6.78 -14.09 4.50
N GLY A 23 -6.88 -12.96 5.18
CA GLY A 23 -7.72 -12.82 6.37
C GLY A 23 -7.07 -13.23 7.68
N THR A 24 -5.95 -13.96 7.64
CA THR A 24 -5.13 -14.29 8.83
C THR A 24 -3.80 -13.53 8.83
N ALA A 25 -3.50 -12.79 7.76
CA ALA A 25 -2.32 -11.94 7.65
C ALA A 25 -2.30 -10.91 8.80
N THR A 26 -1.21 -10.88 9.56
CA THR A 26 -1.08 -9.98 10.71
C THR A 26 0.11 -9.06 10.54
N VAL A 27 -0.11 -7.80 10.84
CA VAL A 27 0.91 -6.80 11.11
C VAL A 27 0.87 -6.51 12.60
N ARG A 28 1.99 -6.23 13.22
CA ARG A 28 2.03 -5.91 14.66
C ARG A 28 1.18 -4.68 14.95
N ALA A 29 0.48 -4.66 16.09
CA ALA A 29 -0.34 -3.53 16.51
C ALA A 29 0.49 -2.26 16.77
N ASP A 30 1.77 -2.43 17.14
CA ASP A 30 2.74 -1.37 17.35
C ASP A 30 3.59 -1.05 16.09
N ASP A 31 3.19 -1.54 14.90
CA ASP A 31 3.78 -1.10 13.64
C ASP A 31 3.43 0.37 13.39
N HIS A 32 4.42 1.17 13.06
CA HIS A 32 4.22 2.61 12.89
C HIS A 32 3.33 2.99 11.71
N ALA A 33 3.16 2.12 10.69
CA ALA A 33 2.11 2.34 9.68
C ALA A 33 0.71 2.32 10.29
N VAL A 34 0.49 1.51 11.36
CA VAL A 34 -0.78 1.43 12.10
C VAL A 34 -0.89 2.57 13.11
N VAL A 35 0.18 2.84 13.86
CA VAL A 35 0.15 3.81 14.98
C VAL A 35 0.10 5.26 14.49
N VAL A 36 0.92 5.63 13.50
CA VAL A 36 1.09 7.04 13.07
C VAL A 36 1.13 7.23 11.54
N GLY A 37 0.91 6.17 10.77
CA GLY A 37 0.95 6.26 9.30
C GLY A 37 2.38 6.44 8.74
N ASP A 38 3.41 5.96 9.45
CA ASP A 38 4.82 6.04 9.05
C ASP A 38 5.19 4.92 8.10
N GLY A 39 4.78 5.06 6.87
CA GLY A 39 5.00 4.11 5.80
C GLY A 39 4.66 4.68 4.44
N VAL A 40 5.01 3.94 3.41
CA VAL A 40 4.77 4.27 2.00
C VAL A 40 4.08 3.10 1.30
N PHE A 41 3.39 3.38 0.20
CA PHE A 41 2.73 2.32 -0.54
C PHE A 41 2.63 2.61 -2.04
N GLU A 42 2.49 1.54 -2.80
CA GLU A 42 2.11 1.57 -4.21
C GLU A 42 0.90 0.69 -4.46
N THR A 43 0.13 1.07 -5.46
CA THR A 43 -1.00 0.29 -5.95
C THR A 43 -1.00 0.36 -7.47
N MET A 44 -1.10 -0.79 -8.12
CA MET A 44 -1.05 -0.90 -9.56
C MET A 44 -2.00 -1.98 -10.08
N ARG A 45 -2.37 -1.88 -11.34
CA ARG A 45 -3.16 -2.90 -12.01
C ARG A 45 -2.30 -4.12 -12.32
N ILE A 46 -2.94 -5.27 -12.35
CA ILE A 46 -2.39 -6.49 -12.95
C ILE A 46 -3.04 -6.63 -14.33
N VAL A 47 -2.23 -6.85 -15.35
CA VAL A 47 -2.65 -7.02 -16.74
C VAL A 47 -1.95 -8.27 -17.28
N ASP A 48 -2.70 -9.20 -17.78
CA ASP A 48 -2.18 -10.49 -18.32
C ASP A 48 -1.24 -11.20 -17.32
N GLY A 49 -1.62 -11.22 -16.04
CA GLY A 49 -0.84 -11.85 -14.96
C GLY A 49 0.42 -11.09 -14.53
N ALA A 50 0.68 -9.91 -15.07
CA ALA A 50 1.85 -9.10 -14.74
C ALA A 50 1.47 -7.75 -14.07
N ALA A 51 2.27 -7.31 -13.11
CA ALA A 51 2.11 -6.01 -12.48
C ALA A 51 2.46 -4.89 -13.49
N PHE A 52 1.46 -4.08 -13.86
CA PHE A 52 1.63 -3.03 -14.85
C PHE A 52 2.60 -1.95 -14.37
N ALA A 53 3.61 -1.66 -15.18
CA ALA A 53 4.63 -0.63 -14.93
C ALA A 53 5.35 -0.77 -13.57
N LEU A 54 5.58 -2.01 -13.08
CA LEU A 54 6.19 -2.31 -11.78
C LEU A 54 7.45 -1.47 -11.51
N SER A 55 8.38 -1.40 -12.46
CA SER A 55 9.62 -0.62 -12.29
C SER A 55 9.41 0.88 -12.04
N ARG A 56 8.33 1.47 -12.57
CA ARG A 56 7.98 2.87 -12.28
C ARG A 56 7.40 3.02 -10.88
N HIS A 57 6.61 2.05 -10.43
CA HIS A 57 6.05 2.01 -9.10
C HIS A 57 7.15 1.81 -8.05
N LEU A 58 8.11 0.90 -8.29
CA LEU A 58 9.24 0.68 -7.37
C LEU A 58 10.11 1.93 -7.23
N ARG A 59 10.46 2.61 -8.32
CA ARG A 59 11.17 3.89 -8.23
C ARG A 59 10.41 4.97 -7.46
N ARG A 60 9.07 4.99 -7.50
CA ARG A 60 8.28 5.93 -6.70
C ARG A 60 8.19 5.51 -5.25
N LEU A 61 8.10 4.20 -4.98
CA LEU A 61 8.14 3.64 -3.63
C LEU A 61 9.45 4.03 -2.95
N ASP A 62 10.59 3.77 -3.61
CA ASP A 62 11.93 4.12 -3.15
C ASP A 62 12.05 5.65 -2.87
N ARG A 63 11.68 6.49 -3.83
CA ARG A 63 11.67 7.94 -3.62
C ARG A 63 10.80 8.36 -2.44
N SER A 64 9.65 7.72 -2.25
CA SER A 64 8.77 8.03 -1.13
C SER A 64 9.33 7.54 0.19
N ALA A 65 9.98 6.36 0.21
CA ALA A 65 10.65 5.83 1.39
C ALA A 65 11.83 6.72 1.81
N SER A 66 12.71 7.05 0.87
CA SER A 66 13.83 7.98 1.10
C SER A 66 13.35 9.35 1.57
N GLY A 67 12.31 9.92 0.94
CA GLY A 67 11.74 11.21 1.31
C GLY A 67 11.10 11.22 2.70
N LEU A 68 10.58 10.08 3.15
CA LEU A 68 10.05 9.89 4.52
C LEU A 68 11.17 9.51 5.51
N GLY A 69 12.40 9.26 5.04
CA GLY A 69 13.54 8.82 5.86
C GLY A 69 13.37 7.39 6.39
N LEU A 70 12.72 6.53 5.65
CA LEU A 70 12.70 5.09 5.88
C LEU A 70 13.97 4.45 5.34
N GLU A 71 14.33 3.27 5.86
CA GLU A 71 15.32 2.42 5.21
C GLU A 71 14.86 2.09 3.78
N ASP A 72 15.81 1.97 2.86
CA ASP A 72 15.51 1.60 1.48
C ASP A 72 14.84 0.22 1.44
N PRO A 73 13.67 0.11 0.81
CA PRO A 73 13.06 -1.19 0.65
C PRO A 73 13.90 -2.03 -0.32
N ASP A 74 14.24 -3.24 0.09
CA ASP A 74 14.97 -4.19 -0.74
C ASP A 74 14.14 -4.55 -1.99
N GLU A 75 14.56 -4.04 -3.16
CA GLU A 75 13.84 -4.21 -4.43
C GLU A 75 13.74 -5.68 -4.83
N ASP A 76 14.82 -6.49 -4.64
CA ASP A 76 14.82 -7.91 -5.00
C ASP A 76 13.82 -8.68 -4.14
N ARG A 77 13.76 -8.35 -2.85
CA ARG A 77 12.76 -8.92 -1.93
C ARG A 77 11.33 -8.54 -2.32
N ILE A 78 11.11 -7.31 -2.74
CA ILE A 78 9.78 -6.88 -3.22
C ILE A 78 9.42 -7.63 -4.50
N GLN A 79 10.33 -7.74 -5.46
CA GLN A 79 10.08 -8.46 -6.73
C GLN A 79 9.78 -9.94 -6.48
N ALA A 80 10.51 -10.60 -5.58
CA ALA A 80 10.24 -11.98 -5.18
C ALA A 80 8.83 -12.11 -4.57
N ALA A 81 8.47 -11.24 -3.62
CA ALA A 81 7.14 -11.21 -3.01
C ALA A 81 6.02 -10.98 -4.03
N VAL A 82 6.23 -10.08 -5.00
CA VAL A 82 5.30 -9.85 -6.12
C VAL A 82 5.12 -11.13 -6.95
N GLY A 83 6.20 -11.82 -7.29
CA GLY A 83 6.13 -13.10 -8.02
C GLY A 83 5.31 -14.14 -7.26
N GLU A 84 5.54 -14.29 -5.95
CA GLU A 84 4.82 -15.24 -5.11
C GLU A 84 3.30 -14.94 -5.04
N VAL A 85 2.90 -13.69 -4.83
CA VAL A 85 1.47 -13.35 -4.74
C VAL A 85 0.77 -13.46 -6.09
N LEU A 86 1.43 -13.12 -7.20
CA LEU A 86 0.87 -13.30 -8.55
C LEU A 86 0.69 -14.77 -8.91
N ALA A 87 1.63 -15.63 -8.51
CA ALA A 87 1.52 -17.07 -8.71
C ALA A 87 0.39 -17.69 -7.86
N ALA A 88 0.19 -17.18 -6.64
CA ALA A 88 -0.85 -17.66 -5.73
C ALA A 88 -2.27 -17.16 -6.09
N ASP A 89 -2.39 -16.03 -6.77
CA ASP A 89 -3.66 -15.45 -7.21
C ASP A 89 -3.61 -15.02 -8.70
N PRO A 90 -3.72 -15.99 -9.64
CA PRO A 90 -3.69 -15.68 -11.07
C PRO A 90 -4.88 -14.82 -11.57
N SER A 91 -5.95 -14.73 -10.78
CA SER A 91 -7.15 -13.95 -11.11
C SER A 91 -7.08 -12.50 -10.63
N ALA A 92 -6.04 -12.13 -9.93
CA ALA A 92 -5.88 -10.79 -9.37
C ALA A 92 -5.88 -9.69 -10.44
N GLY A 93 -6.56 -8.60 -10.14
CA GLY A 93 -6.60 -7.41 -11.00
C GLY A 93 -5.87 -6.20 -10.41
N LEU A 94 -5.47 -6.28 -9.14
CA LEU A 94 -4.83 -5.21 -8.40
C LEU A 94 -3.70 -5.78 -7.52
N LEU A 95 -2.57 -5.09 -7.50
CA LEU A 95 -1.43 -5.35 -6.61
C LEU A 95 -1.20 -4.15 -5.71
N ARG A 96 -0.99 -4.39 -4.43
CA ARG A 96 -0.56 -3.36 -3.47
C ARG A 96 0.74 -3.78 -2.79
N ILE A 97 1.68 -2.85 -2.69
CA ILE A 97 2.94 -2.96 -1.95
C ILE A 97 2.89 -1.91 -0.85
N THR A 98 3.18 -2.29 0.39
CA THR A 98 3.28 -1.36 1.53
C THR A 98 4.59 -1.63 2.26
N TRP A 99 5.35 -0.58 2.55
CA TRP A 99 6.58 -0.58 3.31
C TRP A 99 6.48 0.40 4.47
N SER A 100 6.73 -0.04 5.69
CA SER A 100 6.69 0.81 6.88
C SER A 100 8.01 0.81 7.64
N SER A 101 8.16 1.72 8.60
CA SER A 101 9.29 1.73 9.54
C SER A 101 9.29 0.54 10.52
N GLY A 102 8.28 -0.33 10.46
CA GLY A 102 8.16 -1.48 11.34
C GLY A 102 7.65 -1.15 12.74
N ALA A 103 7.84 -2.09 13.65
CA ALA A 103 7.38 -1.95 15.04
C ALA A 103 8.20 -0.91 15.81
N GLY A 104 7.51 -0.15 16.65
CA GLY A 104 8.11 0.91 17.45
C GLY A 104 7.31 1.24 18.71
N PRO A 105 7.71 2.25 19.46
CA PRO A 105 6.95 2.73 20.60
C PRO A 105 5.60 3.32 20.18
N TRP A 106 4.64 3.40 21.10
CA TRP A 106 3.31 3.96 20.86
C TRP A 106 3.27 5.46 20.51
N GLY A 107 4.41 6.15 20.59
CA GLY A 107 4.57 7.55 20.16
C GLY A 107 5.09 7.68 18.73
N SER A 108 5.57 8.88 18.38
CA SER A 108 6.05 9.19 17.02
C SER A 108 7.52 8.80 16.76
N GLY A 109 8.25 8.35 17.78
CA GLY A 109 9.65 7.93 17.64
C GLY A 109 9.75 6.53 17.04
N ARG A 110 10.61 6.34 16.02
CA ARG A 110 10.86 5.03 15.41
C ARG A 110 11.61 4.08 16.34
N GLY A 111 11.29 2.79 16.25
CA GLY A 111 11.88 1.77 17.12
C GLY A 111 13.29 1.32 16.71
N GLY A 112 13.76 1.61 15.49
CA GLY A 112 15.04 1.15 14.96
C GLY A 112 15.10 -0.36 14.65
N GLY A 113 13.96 -1.04 14.61
CA GLY A 113 13.83 -2.41 14.13
C GLY A 113 13.67 -2.47 12.60
N PRO A 114 13.62 -3.68 12.03
CA PRO A 114 13.43 -3.84 10.59
C PRO A 114 12.06 -3.33 10.14
N GLY A 115 11.99 -2.77 8.93
CA GLY A 115 10.75 -2.36 8.30
C GLY A 115 9.81 -3.55 8.04
N THR A 116 8.52 -3.25 7.91
CA THR A 116 7.50 -4.25 7.55
C THR A 116 7.13 -4.11 6.08
N LEU A 117 7.30 -5.21 5.33
CA LEU A 117 6.87 -5.34 3.95
C LEU A 117 5.59 -6.17 3.86
N VAL A 118 4.57 -5.58 3.26
CA VAL A 118 3.32 -6.28 2.93
C VAL A 118 3.07 -6.15 1.42
N VAL A 119 2.85 -7.27 0.75
CA VAL A 119 2.45 -7.32 -0.65
C VAL A 119 1.14 -8.10 -0.73
N GLY A 120 0.14 -7.53 -1.37
CA GLY A 120 -1.17 -8.17 -1.45
C GLY A 120 -1.84 -7.95 -2.80
N THR A 121 -2.69 -8.89 -3.19
CA THR A 121 -3.51 -8.83 -4.38
C THR A 121 -4.98 -8.64 -4.05
N GLY A 122 -5.75 -8.23 -5.02
CA GLY A 122 -7.19 -8.09 -4.91
C GLY A 122 -7.86 -8.00 -6.27
N PRO A 123 -9.19 -7.93 -6.30
CA PRO A 123 -9.93 -7.80 -7.55
C PRO A 123 -9.59 -6.50 -8.25
N GLY A 124 -9.58 -6.53 -9.57
CA GLY A 124 -9.44 -5.33 -10.40
C GLY A 124 -10.67 -4.43 -10.33
N ASN A 125 -10.45 -3.13 -10.44
CA ASN A 125 -11.56 -2.18 -10.58
C ASN A 125 -12.19 -2.31 -11.99
N VAL A 126 -13.50 -2.41 -12.02
CA VAL A 126 -14.29 -2.22 -13.25
C VAL A 126 -14.67 -0.74 -13.31
N TRP A 127 -14.09 -0.02 -14.26
CA TRP A 127 -14.38 1.40 -14.43
C TRP A 127 -15.65 1.59 -15.26
N PRO A 128 -16.60 2.40 -14.80
CA PRO A 128 -17.76 2.76 -15.63
C PRO A 128 -17.32 3.66 -16.80
N PRO A 129 -18.15 3.77 -17.86
CA PRO A 129 -17.82 4.60 -19.03
C PRO A 129 -17.75 6.11 -18.71
N ALA A 130 -18.30 6.53 -17.59
CA ALA A 130 -18.26 7.92 -17.11
C ALA A 130 -18.18 7.94 -15.59
N GLU A 131 -17.41 8.89 -15.06
CA GLU A 131 -17.24 9.11 -13.62
C GLU A 131 -17.80 10.47 -13.20
N ARG A 132 -18.26 10.56 -11.96
CA ARG A 132 -18.59 11.83 -11.32
C ARG A 132 -17.40 12.33 -10.55
N VAL A 133 -17.05 13.59 -10.74
CA VAL A 133 -15.99 14.26 -9.97
C VAL A 133 -16.60 15.27 -9.02
N HIS A 134 -16.03 15.39 -7.83
CA HIS A 134 -16.41 16.38 -6.82
C HIS A 134 -15.17 17.21 -6.45
N LEU A 135 -15.35 18.53 -6.41
CA LEU A 135 -14.32 19.43 -5.91
C LEU A 135 -14.51 19.59 -4.41
N VAL A 136 -13.54 19.08 -3.64
CA VAL A 136 -13.57 19.21 -2.18
C VAL A 136 -13.35 20.66 -1.74
N PRO A 137 -13.98 21.13 -0.65
CA PRO A 137 -13.90 22.53 -0.23
C PRO A 137 -12.60 22.92 0.47
N TRP A 138 -11.74 21.94 0.79
CA TRP A 138 -10.45 22.22 1.44
C TRP A 138 -9.30 22.21 0.44
N ARG A 139 -8.22 22.88 0.80
CA ARG A 139 -6.96 22.86 0.04
C ARG A 139 -5.99 21.86 0.65
N ARG A 140 -5.34 21.08 -0.20
CA ARG A 140 -4.22 20.25 0.22
C ARG A 140 -3.04 21.16 0.57
N ASN A 141 -2.34 20.84 1.69
CA ASN A 141 -1.13 21.57 2.04
C ASN A 141 0.00 21.23 1.04
N GLU A 142 0.30 22.17 0.16
CA GLU A 142 1.34 22.04 -0.87
C GLU A 142 2.75 22.41 -0.38
N HIS A 143 2.88 22.82 0.87
CA HIS A 143 4.16 23.16 1.51
C HIS A 143 4.53 22.20 2.65
N GLY A 144 3.75 21.15 2.86
CA GLY A 144 4.01 20.17 3.92
C GLY A 144 5.17 19.21 3.58
N PRO A 145 5.79 18.59 4.58
CA PRO A 145 6.94 17.70 4.40
C PRO A 145 6.60 16.42 3.61
N LEU A 146 5.33 16.07 3.45
CA LEU A 146 4.87 14.88 2.73
C LEU A 146 4.50 15.16 1.26
N VAL A 147 4.71 16.39 0.78
CA VAL A 147 4.38 16.75 -0.60
C VAL A 147 5.22 15.94 -1.59
N GLY A 148 4.54 15.33 -2.56
CA GLY A 148 5.18 14.47 -3.57
C GLY A 148 5.49 13.05 -3.12
N LEU A 149 5.26 12.72 -1.84
CA LEU A 149 5.42 11.36 -1.30
C LEU A 149 4.09 10.60 -1.27
N LYS A 150 4.15 9.30 -1.52
CA LYS A 150 2.98 8.41 -1.45
C LYS A 150 3.03 7.60 -0.14
N THR A 151 2.58 8.24 0.95
CA THR A 151 2.64 7.71 2.32
C THR A 151 1.36 7.00 2.74
N THR A 152 1.42 6.21 3.81
CA THR A 152 0.25 5.56 4.43
C THR A 152 -0.63 6.54 5.21
N SER A 153 -0.19 7.77 5.48
CA SER A 153 -0.97 8.86 6.05
C SER A 153 -2.02 9.38 5.04
N TYR A 154 -3.04 8.57 4.75
CA TYR A 154 -3.96 8.77 3.62
C TYR A 154 -5.38 9.18 4.04
N ALA A 155 -5.58 9.58 5.31
CA ALA A 155 -6.90 9.92 5.86
C ALA A 155 -7.61 11.04 5.07
N GLU A 156 -6.88 12.10 4.66
CA GLU A 156 -7.43 13.18 3.84
C GLU A 156 -8.00 12.68 2.51
N ASN A 157 -7.33 11.71 1.87
CA ASN A 157 -7.80 11.10 0.64
C ASN A 157 -9.07 10.24 0.87
N VAL A 158 -9.16 9.55 2.00
CA VAL A 158 -10.34 8.76 2.37
C VAL A 158 -11.54 9.69 2.58
N MET A 159 -11.36 10.79 3.29
CA MET A 159 -12.42 11.79 3.50
C MET A 159 -12.92 12.42 2.20
N ALA A 160 -12.09 12.51 1.17
CA ALA A 160 -12.49 13.03 -0.13
C ALA A 160 -13.40 12.07 -0.92
N LEU A 161 -13.55 10.81 -0.48
CA LEU A 161 -14.39 9.78 -1.11
C LEU A 161 -15.74 9.59 -0.40
N THR A 162 -15.95 10.23 0.74
CA THR A 162 -17.19 10.18 1.53
C THR A 162 -18.06 11.41 1.30
#